data_105824f6ac9fe61b7e75a9ca4c7c1a69
#
_entry.id   105824f6ac9fe61b7e75a9ca4c7c1a69
#
_cell.length_a   1.000
_cell.length_b   1.000
_cell.length_c   1.000
_cell.angle_alpha   90.00
_cell.angle_beta   90.00
_cell.angle_gamma   90.00
#
_symmetry.space_group_name_H-M   'P 1'
#
loop_
_entity.id
_entity.type
_entity.pdbx_description
1 polymer ?
#
loop_
_entity_poly.entity_id
_entity_poly.type
_entity_poly.pdbx_seq_one_letter_code
_entity_poly.pdbx_strand_id
1 'polypeptide(L)'
;MKIKWFGQSCFMITSRSGIKVLTDPYKKMLGYKLPEEMEANIVSTSHNHSDHNNINVVKSSFVHINELGNFSEHGIEIKGIQTFHDKTSGSKRGKNTIYNFNIDDINICHCGDLGHVLNSDQIEEIGNVDILLLPVGGSATINAFDAVKVMKQLNPTIVIPMHYRTKALGLVGYIFGKVDKFISASGLKVKEYDELELNKANIKDYSGIVVLKYD
;
A
#
# COMPACT_ATOMS: atom_id res chain seq x y z
N MET A 1 -13.47 2.83 -9.60
CA MET A 1 -12.07 2.36 -9.66
C MET A 1 -11.97 0.89 -9.35
N LYS A 2 -10.82 0.28 -9.69
CA LYS A 2 -10.46 -1.09 -9.36
C LYS A 2 -9.12 -1.13 -8.63
N ILE A 3 -8.96 -2.01 -7.64
CA ILE A 3 -7.73 -2.20 -6.89
C ILE A 3 -7.39 -3.69 -6.90
N LYS A 4 -6.24 -4.03 -7.47
CA LYS A 4 -5.69 -5.40 -7.50
C LYS A 4 -4.37 -5.46 -6.77
N TRP A 5 -4.19 -6.46 -5.93
CA TRP A 5 -2.94 -6.71 -5.22
C TRP A 5 -2.07 -7.73 -5.95
N PHE A 6 -0.81 -7.43 -6.11
CA PHE A 6 0.18 -8.30 -6.74
C PHE A 6 1.18 -8.91 -5.74
N GLY A 7 0.86 -8.86 -4.45
CA GLY A 7 1.76 -9.30 -3.39
C GLY A 7 2.67 -8.19 -2.85
N GLN A 8 3.30 -8.42 -1.71
CA GLN A 8 4.15 -7.47 -1.01
C GLN A 8 3.43 -6.12 -0.80
N SER A 9 3.98 -5.02 -1.27
CA SER A 9 3.36 -3.68 -1.26
C SER A 9 2.92 -3.23 -2.66
N CYS A 10 2.82 -4.17 -3.63
CA CYS A 10 2.52 -3.86 -5.02
C CYS A 10 1.03 -3.94 -5.32
N PHE A 11 0.46 -2.82 -5.75
CA PHE A 11 -0.94 -2.70 -6.18
C PHE A 11 -1.05 -2.06 -7.56
N MET A 12 -2.05 -2.49 -8.32
CA MET A 12 -2.55 -1.75 -9.48
C MET A 12 -3.87 -1.11 -9.09
N ILE A 13 -3.92 0.21 -9.18
CA ILE A 13 -5.14 0.99 -8.97
C ILE A 13 -5.55 1.56 -10.33
N THR A 14 -6.73 1.17 -10.81
CA THR A 14 -7.26 1.64 -12.09
C THR A 14 -8.44 2.56 -11.83
N SER A 15 -8.33 3.82 -12.26
CA SER A 15 -9.40 4.80 -12.17
C SER A 15 -10.58 4.45 -13.08
N ARG A 16 -11.71 5.10 -12.89
CA ARG A 16 -12.88 4.96 -13.77
C ARG A 16 -12.58 5.41 -15.20
N SER A 17 -11.68 6.37 -15.40
CA SER A 17 -11.21 6.83 -16.71
C SER A 17 -10.17 5.90 -17.35
N GLY A 18 -9.75 4.83 -16.66
CA GLY A 18 -8.77 3.87 -17.17
C GLY A 18 -7.30 4.22 -16.84
N ILE A 19 -7.04 5.30 -16.09
CA ILE A 19 -5.67 5.64 -15.66
C ILE A 19 -5.21 4.60 -14.64
N LYS A 20 -4.02 4.03 -14.88
CA LYS A 20 -3.41 2.97 -14.07
C LYS A 20 -2.28 3.54 -13.22
N VAL A 21 -2.38 3.38 -11.90
CA VAL A 21 -1.33 3.67 -10.92
C VAL A 21 -0.78 2.35 -10.39
N LEU A 22 0.51 2.10 -10.57
CA LEU A 22 1.22 0.95 -10.02
C LEU A 22 2.08 1.40 -8.84
N THR A 23 1.89 0.77 -7.67
CA THR A 23 2.69 1.07 -6.47
C THR A 23 3.74 0.00 -6.24
N ASP A 24 4.94 0.39 -5.81
CA ASP A 24 6.02 -0.47 -5.32
C ASP A 24 6.22 -1.77 -6.12
N PRO A 25 6.47 -1.71 -7.44
CA PRO A 25 6.74 -2.92 -8.22
C PRO A 25 8.08 -3.55 -7.79
N TYR A 26 8.10 -4.88 -7.64
CA TYR A 26 9.24 -5.63 -7.13
C TYR A 26 9.88 -6.52 -8.20
N LYS A 27 11.16 -6.86 -8.04
CA LYS A 27 11.76 -7.98 -8.74
C LYS A 27 11.21 -9.30 -8.17
N LYS A 28 11.30 -10.40 -8.94
CA LYS A 28 10.88 -11.74 -8.48
C LYS A 28 11.29 -11.94 -7.02
N MET A 29 10.31 -12.05 -6.13
CA MET A 29 10.52 -12.14 -4.71
C MET A 29 9.86 -13.41 -4.15
N LEU A 30 10.67 -14.41 -3.80
CA LEU A 30 10.35 -15.54 -2.93
C LEU A 30 9.07 -16.35 -3.25
N GLY A 31 8.51 -16.21 -4.44
CA GLY A 31 7.27 -16.88 -4.84
C GLY A 31 6.23 -15.92 -5.39
N TYR A 32 6.34 -14.63 -5.09
CA TYR A 32 5.60 -13.61 -5.81
C TYR A 32 6.20 -13.38 -7.19
N LYS A 33 5.35 -13.20 -8.20
CA LYS A 33 5.72 -12.87 -9.57
C LYS A 33 4.80 -11.77 -10.07
N LEU A 34 5.38 -10.71 -10.64
CA LEU A 34 4.64 -9.77 -11.45
C LEU A 34 4.48 -10.33 -12.86
N PRO A 35 3.43 -9.97 -13.60
CA PRO A 35 3.38 -10.19 -15.05
C PRO A 35 4.68 -9.69 -15.71
N GLU A 36 5.14 -10.37 -16.74
CA GLU A 36 6.40 -10.01 -17.44
C GLU A 36 6.34 -8.61 -18.07
N GLU A 37 5.16 -8.21 -18.49
CA GLU A 37 4.87 -6.91 -19.05
C GLU A 37 3.66 -6.29 -18.36
N MET A 38 3.88 -5.17 -17.71
CA MET A 38 2.83 -4.37 -17.09
C MET A 38 2.69 -3.04 -17.82
N GLU A 39 1.49 -2.51 -17.82
CA GLU A 39 1.19 -1.17 -18.29
C GLU A 39 0.72 -0.32 -17.12
N ALA A 40 1.27 0.87 -16.97
CA ALA A 40 0.82 1.88 -16.03
C ALA A 40 1.03 3.27 -16.62
N ASN A 41 0.27 4.25 -16.17
CA ASN A 41 0.44 5.67 -16.49
C ASN A 41 1.32 6.35 -15.44
N ILE A 42 1.20 5.90 -14.20
CA ILE A 42 1.94 6.39 -13.04
C ILE A 42 2.53 5.18 -12.32
N VAL A 43 3.80 5.27 -11.94
CA VAL A 43 4.47 4.30 -11.07
C VAL A 43 4.98 5.04 -9.85
N SER A 44 4.60 4.63 -8.64
CA SER A 44 5.16 5.17 -7.40
C SER A 44 6.08 4.17 -6.73
N THR A 45 7.17 4.66 -6.12
CA THR A 45 8.08 3.84 -5.32
C THR A 45 8.32 4.51 -3.97
N SER A 46 7.95 3.81 -2.88
CA SER A 46 8.06 4.32 -1.52
C SER A 46 9.49 4.48 -1.04
N HIS A 47 10.40 3.65 -1.52
CA HIS A 47 11.82 3.70 -1.21
C HIS A 47 12.65 2.82 -2.16
N ASN A 48 13.98 2.90 -2.07
CA ASN A 48 14.90 2.30 -3.05
C ASN A 48 15.38 0.88 -2.64
N HIS A 49 14.51 0.01 -2.11
CA HIS A 49 14.82 -1.41 -1.95
C HIS A 49 14.34 -2.20 -3.18
N SER A 50 15.04 -3.30 -3.50
CA SER A 50 14.79 -4.09 -4.72
C SER A 50 13.41 -4.75 -4.78
N ASP A 51 12.75 -4.86 -3.64
CA ASP A 51 11.40 -5.36 -3.50
C ASP A 51 10.31 -4.28 -3.60
N HIS A 52 10.70 -3.02 -3.99
CA HIS A 52 9.77 -1.89 -4.16
C HIS A 52 10.03 -1.04 -5.40
N ASN A 53 11.15 -1.19 -6.11
CA ASN A 53 11.59 -0.24 -7.15
C ASN A 53 11.87 -0.85 -8.53
N ASN A 54 11.25 -1.98 -8.87
CA ASN A 54 11.42 -2.59 -10.18
C ASN A 54 10.54 -1.95 -11.27
N ILE A 55 10.76 -0.67 -11.53
CA ILE A 55 10.01 0.09 -12.54
C ILE A 55 10.16 -0.47 -13.97
N ASN A 56 11.21 -1.25 -14.24
CA ASN A 56 11.48 -1.86 -15.54
C ASN A 56 10.46 -2.92 -15.97
N VAL A 57 9.59 -3.38 -15.07
CA VAL A 57 8.49 -4.29 -15.40
C VAL A 57 7.40 -3.58 -16.21
N VAL A 58 7.32 -2.25 -16.12
CA VAL A 58 6.35 -1.44 -16.89
C VAL A 58 6.92 -1.16 -18.28
N LYS A 59 6.15 -1.49 -19.32
CA LYS A 59 6.55 -1.36 -20.74
C LYS A 59 5.90 -0.18 -21.44
N SER A 60 4.81 0.35 -20.90
CA SER A 60 4.23 1.62 -21.38
C SER A 60 5.08 2.83 -20.96
N SER A 61 4.85 3.98 -21.58
CA SER A 61 5.31 5.27 -21.05
C SER A 61 4.59 5.57 -19.75
N PHE A 62 5.31 5.99 -18.70
CA PHE A 62 4.75 6.33 -17.39
C PHE A 62 5.49 7.49 -16.74
N VAL A 63 4.82 8.13 -15.78
CA VAL A 63 5.44 9.09 -14.87
C VAL A 63 5.89 8.32 -13.62
N HIS A 64 7.17 8.48 -13.23
CA HIS A 64 7.70 7.87 -12.02
C HIS A 64 7.66 8.87 -10.86
N ILE A 65 6.93 8.53 -9.79
CA ILE A 65 6.82 9.31 -8.57
C ILE A 65 7.63 8.61 -7.47
N ASN A 66 8.75 9.19 -7.09
CA ASN A 66 9.66 8.66 -6.07
C ASN A 66 10.20 9.75 -5.13
N GLU A 67 9.58 10.93 -5.13
CA GLU A 67 9.97 12.09 -4.35
C GLU A 67 8.88 12.51 -3.37
N LEU A 68 9.24 13.40 -2.43
CA LEU A 68 8.32 14.04 -1.51
C LEU A 68 7.66 15.24 -2.17
N GLY A 69 6.47 15.62 -1.69
CA GLY A 69 5.76 16.81 -2.16
C GLY A 69 4.45 16.49 -2.87
N ASN A 70 3.93 17.47 -3.61
CA ASN A 70 2.65 17.38 -4.28
C ASN A 70 2.87 17.27 -5.79
N PHE A 71 2.14 16.35 -6.42
CA PHE A 71 2.18 16.08 -7.86
C PHE A 71 0.75 16.04 -8.39
N SER A 72 0.57 16.39 -9.65
CA SER A 72 -0.70 16.29 -10.36
C SER A 72 -0.45 15.67 -11.72
N GLU A 73 -0.81 14.39 -11.88
CA GLU A 73 -0.51 13.62 -13.07
C GLU A 73 -1.74 12.88 -13.57
N HIS A 74 -2.03 13.02 -14.86
CA HIS A 74 -3.20 12.38 -15.50
C HIS A 74 -4.54 12.64 -14.79
N GLY A 75 -4.68 13.81 -14.11
CA GLY A 75 -5.86 14.15 -13.31
C GLY A 75 -5.93 13.47 -11.95
N ILE A 76 -4.83 12.87 -11.50
CA ILE A 76 -4.67 12.28 -10.16
C ILE A 76 -3.77 13.20 -9.34
N GLU A 77 -4.28 13.67 -8.19
CA GLU A 77 -3.48 14.39 -7.21
C GLU A 77 -2.75 13.39 -6.31
N ILE A 78 -1.44 13.59 -6.13
CA ILE A 78 -0.58 12.70 -5.38
C ILE A 78 0.22 13.51 -4.38
N LYS A 79 0.26 13.05 -3.13
CA LYS A 79 1.10 13.64 -2.10
C LYS A 79 2.07 12.62 -1.53
N GLY A 80 3.37 12.91 -1.59
CA GLY A 80 4.44 12.11 -1.00
C GLY A 80 4.87 12.68 0.35
N ILE A 81 4.73 11.90 1.43
CA ILE A 81 4.98 12.28 2.83
C ILE A 81 6.13 11.45 3.39
N GLN A 82 7.11 12.12 4.03
CA GLN A 82 8.26 11.42 4.59
C GLN A 82 7.91 10.65 5.85
N THR A 83 8.27 9.38 5.86
CA THR A 83 8.27 8.49 7.03
C THR A 83 9.58 7.69 7.08
N PHE A 84 9.64 6.69 7.94
CA PHE A 84 10.84 5.85 8.08
C PHE A 84 10.49 4.37 8.07
N HIS A 85 11.41 3.58 7.53
CA HIS A 85 11.31 2.12 7.46
C HIS A 85 11.71 1.43 8.79
N ASP A 86 11.89 2.19 9.86
CA ASP A 86 12.21 1.69 11.20
C ASP A 86 11.73 2.65 12.31
N LYS A 87 11.86 2.22 13.57
CA LYS A 87 11.49 3.01 14.76
C LYS A 87 12.58 3.99 15.23
N THR A 88 13.68 4.09 14.50
CA THR A 88 14.88 4.87 14.86
C THR A 88 15.18 5.95 13.84
N SER A 89 14.11 6.56 13.27
CA SER A 89 14.18 7.65 12.31
C SER A 89 15.05 7.33 11.07
N GLY A 90 14.94 6.10 10.59
CA GLY A 90 15.62 5.65 9.37
C GLY A 90 17.07 5.23 9.57
N SER A 91 17.60 5.23 10.80
CA SER A 91 19.02 4.91 11.04
C SER A 91 19.40 3.45 10.71
N LYS A 92 18.43 2.54 10.67
CA LYS A 92 18.66 1.11 10.38
C LYS A 92 18.26 0.70 8.99
N ARG A 93 17.14 1.22 8.47
CA ARG A 93 16.53 0.78 7.19
C ARG A 93 16.26 1.92 6.22
N GLY A 94 16.50 3.16 6.63
CA GLY A 94 16.36 4.33 5.79
C GLY A 94 14.98 4.96 5.83
N LYS A 95 14.78 5.83 4.86
CA LYS A 95 13.53 6.58 4.67
C LYS A 95 12.48 5.70 3.97
N ASN A 96 11.23 6.05 4.19
CA ASN A 96 10.07 5.52 3.49
C ASN A 96 9.15 6.71 3.14
N THR A 97 8.53 6.68 1.99
CA THR A 97 7.53 7.67 1.57
C THR A 97 6.15 7.04 1.60
N ILE A 98 5.23 7.67 2.34
CA ILE A 98 3.80 7.38 2.21
C ILE A 98 3.27 8.20 1.04
N TYR A 99 2.48 7.57 0.17
CA TYR A 99 1.79 8.27 -0.91
C TYR A 99 0.29 8.28 -0.68
N ASN A 100 -0.29 9.49 -0.69
CA ASN A 100 -1.75 9.66 -0.71
C ASN A 100 -2.18 10.08 -2.12
N PHE A 101 -3.03 9.26 -2.74
CA PHE A 101 -3.56 9.47 -4.10
C PHE A 101 -5.03 9.86 -4.01
N ASN A 102 -5.44 10.94 -4.67
CA ASN A 102 -6.86 11.22 -4.89
C ASN A 102 -7.27 10.69 -6.27
N ILE A 103 -8.03 9.61 -6.30
CA ILE A 103 -8.48 8.92 -7.51
C ILE A 103 -10.00 8.77 -7.46
N ASP A 104 -10.71 9.29 -8.44
CA ASP A 104 -12.20 9.23 -8.51
C ASP A 104 -12.88 9.77 -7.23
N ASP A 105 -12.35 10.87 -6.64
CA ASP A 105 -12.77 11.48 -5.38
C ASP A 105 -12.58 10.59 -4.13
N ILE A 106 -11.71 9.60 -4.20
CA ILE A 106 -11.35 8.71 -3.10
C ILE A 106 -9.87 8.89 -2.77
N ASN A 107 -9.56 9.14 -1.48
CA ASN A 107 -8.19 9.26 -0.99
C ASN A 107 -7.65 7.88 -0.60
N ILE A 108 -6.62 7.43 -1.31
CA ILE A 108 -5.96 6.14 -1.09
C ILE A 108 -4.57 6.39 -0.54
N CYS A 109 -4.32 5.96 0.68
CA CYS A 109 -3.03 6.10 1.35
C CYS A 109 -2.25 4.79 1.26
N HIS A 110 -1.12 4.80 0.55
CA HIS A 110 -0.18 3.68 0.46
C HIS A 110 0.98 3.90 1.42
N CYS A 111 1.10 3.06 2.43
CA CYS A 111 2.07 3.24 3.51
C CYS A 111 3.49 2.78 3.18
N GLY A 112 3.72 2.13 2.01
CA GLY A 112 5.02 1.53 1.72
C GLY A 112 5.45 0.58 2.85
N ASP A 113 6.73 0.62 3.20
CA ASP A 113 7.30 -0.16 4.30
C ASP A 113 7.38 0.67 5.60
N LEU A 114 6.26 1.28 5.99
CA LEU A 114 6.17 2.04 7.23
C LEU A 114 6.68 1.23 8.42
N GLY A 115 7.69 1.76 9.14
CA GLY A 115 8.37 1.07 10.25
C GLY A 115 7.97 1.55 11.65
N HIS A 116 7.13 2.57 11.77
CA HIS A 116 6.77 3.18 13.07
C HIS A 116 5.31 3.66 13.10
N VAL A 117 4.78 3.93 14.28
CA VAL A 117 3.49 4.61 14.47
C VAL A 117 3.67 6.08 14.10
N LEU A 118 2.68 6.68 13.43
CA LEU A 118 2.76 8.05 12.94
C LEU A 118 2.77 9.06 14.08
N ASN A 119 3.48 10.18 13.89
CA ASN A 119 3.39 11.34 14.77
C ASN A 119 2.28 12.30 14.30
N SER A 120 2.00 13.35 15.09
CA SER A 120 0.95 14.35 14.80
C SER A 120 1.14 15.03 13.46
N ASP A 121 2.36 15.44 13.15
CA ASP A 121 2.68 16.18 11.94
C ASP A 121 2.46 15.31 10.69
N GLN A 122 2.86 14.05 10.75
CA GLN A 122 2.62 13.08 9.68
C GLN A 122 1.13 12.80 9.47
N ILE A 123 0.36 12.69 10.56
CA ILE A 123 -1.10 12.49 10.47
C ILE A 123 -1.77 13.71 9.81
N GLU A 124 -1.40 14.92 10.24
CA GLU A 124 -1.90 16.17 9.67
C GLU A 124 -1.51 16.30 8.19
N GLU A 125 -0.26 15.95 7.86
CA GLU A 125 0.24 16.03 6.49
C GLU A 125 -0.43 15.01 5.56
N ILE A 126 -0.71 13.76 6.02
CA ILE A 126 -1.45 12.74 5.28
C ILE A 126 -2.88 13.21 5.03
N GLY A 127 -3.53 13.80 6.02
CA GLY A 127 -4.89 14.29 5.93
C GLY A 127 -5.94 13.17 5.86
N ASN A 128 -7.01 13.40 5.10
CA ASN A 128 -8.12 12.45 5.01
C ASN A 128 -7.74 11.20 4.21
N VAL A 129 -8.14 10.02 4.71
CA VAL A 129 -7.90 8.71 4.10
C VAL A 129 -9.22 7.94 4.01
N ASP A 130 -9.61 7.57 2.81
CA ASP A 130 -10.78 6.71 2.58
C ASP A 130 -10.36 5.22 2.57
N ILE A 131 -9.23 4.91 1.90
CA ILE A 131 -8.68 3.55 1.77
C ILE A 131 -7.22 3.58 2.24
N LEU A 132 -6.87 2.69 3.16
CA LEU A 132 -5.52 2.57 3.71
C LEU A 132 -4.88 1.24 3.29
N LEU A 133 -3.81 1.31 2.49
CA LEU A 133 -2.97 0.16 2.12
C LEU A 133 -1.84 0.08 3.17
N LEU A 134 -1.93 -0.89 4.09
CA LEU A 134 -1.18 -0.89 5.34
C LEU A 134 -0.33 -2.14 5.52
N PRO A 135 1.00 -2.06 5.74
CA PRO A 135 1.81 -3.21 6.11
C PRO A 135 1.44 -3.71 7.51
N VAL A 136 1.29 -5.04 7.67
CA VAL A 136 0.84 -5.66 8.93
C VAL A 136 1.70 -6.84 9.39
N GLY A 137 2.66 -7.25 8.56
CA GLY A 137 3.43 -8.48 8.76
C GLY A 137 4.59 -8.36 9.73
N GLY A 138 4.99 -7.16 10.14
CA GLY A 138 6.18 -6.97 10.98
C GLY A 138 7.47 -7.33 10.26
N SER A 139 8.45 -7.86 10.97
CA SER A 139 9.81 -8.16 10.52
C SER A 139 10.60 -6.90 10.13
N ALA A 140 10.29 -6.30 8.99
CA ALA A 140 10.92 -5.07 8.52
C ALA A 140 9.99 -3.85 8.67
N THR A 141 8.69 -4.06 8.81
CA THR A 141 7.65 -3.02 8.88
C THR A 141 6.97 -3.00 10.25
N ILE A 142 5.95 -2.18 10.42
CA ILE A 142 5.11 -2.22 11.63
C ILE A 142 4.46 -3.61 11.77
N ASN A 143 4.35 -4.08 13.00
CA ASN A 143 3.66 -5.32 13.33
C ASN A 143 2.13 -5.10 13.41
N ALA A 144 1.37 -6.18 13.55
CA ALA A 144 -0.09 -6.15 13.61
C ALA A 144 -0.66 -5.16 14.66
N PHE A 145 -0.03 -5.03 15.82
CA PHE A 145 -0.52 -4.13 16.89
C PHE A 145 -0.22 -2.66 16.61
N ASP A 146 0.97 -2.35 16.07
CA ASP A 146 1.30 -1.00 15.64
C ASP A 146 0.47 -0.61 14.39
N ALA A 147 0.18 -1.55 13.50
CA ALA A 147 -0.74 -1.35 12.38
C ALA A 147 -2.16 -0.97 12.85
N VAL A 148 -2.68 -1.59 13.91
CA VAL A 148 -3.97 -1.18 14.52
C VAL A 148 -3.91 0.25 15.06
N LYS A 149 -2.77 0.70 15.61
CA LYS A 149 -2.62 2.09 16.06
C LYS A 149 -2.66 3.06 14.87
N VAL A 150 -1.90 2.78 13.80
CA VAL A 150 -1.89 3.60 12.57
C VAL A 150 -3.27 3.65 11.94
N MET A 151 -3.96 2.51 11.83
CA MET A 151 -5.33 2.45 11.35
C MET A 151 -6.26 3.36 12.16
N LYS A 152 -6.16 3.35 13.51
CA LYS A 152 -6.96 4.22 14.38
C LYS A 152 -6.60 5.70 14.25
N GLN A 153 -5.32 6.01 14.02
CA GLN A 153 -4.86 7.39 13.81
C GLN A 153 -5.43 8.00 12.52
N LEU A 154 -5.47 7.22 11.43
CA LEU A 154 -5.95 7.68 10.11
C LEU A 154 -7.45 7.46 9.89
N ASN A 155 -8.09 6.62 10.69
CA ASN A 155 -9.53 6.32 10.69
C ASN A 155 -10.16 6.13 9.29
N PRO A 156 -9.62 5.24 8.43
CA PRO A 156 -10.11 5.03 7.08
C PRO A 156 -11.45 4.29 7.05
N THR A 157 -12.18 4.39 5.95
CA THR A 157 -13.38 3.56 5.70
C THR A 157 -13.00 2.11 5.43
N ILE A 158 -11.91 1.89 4.65
CA ILE A 158 -11.43 0.56 4.26
C ILE A 158 -9.95 0.45 4.62
N VAL A 159 -9.54 -0.68 5.19
CA VAL A 159 -8.12 -1.05 5.35
C VAL A 159 -7.84 -2.27 4.49
N ILE A 160 -6.83 -2.17 3.62
CA ILE A 160 -6.32 -3.29 2.84
C ILE A 160 -4.95 -3.65 3.41
N PRO A 161 -4.82 -4.76 4.14
CA PRO A 161 -3.53 -5.20 4.67
C PRO A 161 -2.61 -5.67 3.55
N MET A 162 -1.32 -5.38 3.70
CA MET A 162 -0.26 -5.77 2.78
C MET A 162 1.00 -6.20 3.54
N HIS A 163 2.04 -6.64 2.84
CA HIS A 163 3.35 -6.99 3.40
C HIS A 163 3.25 -7.97 4.58
N TYR A 164 2.48 -9.04 4.40
CA TYR A 164 2.29 -10.10 5.39
C TYR A 164 2.55 -11.47 4.79
N ARG A 165 2.64 -12.49 5.65
CA ARG A 165 2.88 -13.86 5.24
C ARG A 165 1.72 -14.42 4.42
N THR A 166 2.02 -14.81 3.18
CA THR A 166 1.12 -15.59 2.31
C THR A 166 1.73 -16.96 2.00
N LYS A 167 0.94 -17.85 1.41
CA LYS A 167 1.43 -19.17 0.95
C LYS A 167 2.50 -19.05 -0.14
N ALA A 168 2.43 -18.02 -0.99
CA ALA A 168 3.38 -17.76 -2.06
C ALA A 168 4.83 -17.58 -1.56
N LEU A 169 5.01 -17.04 -0.35
CA LEU A 169 6.34 -16.84 0.25
C LEU A 169 7.02 -18.14 0.70
N GLY A 170 6.32 -19.28 0.70
CA GLY A 170 6.89 -20.57 1.12
C GLY A 170 7.52 -20.51 2.52
N LEU A 171 8.67 -21.18 2.69
CA LEU A 171 9.38 -21.24 3.97
C LEU A 171 9.90 -19.88 4.45
N VAL A 172 10.33 -19.01 3.54
CA VAL A 172 10.82 -17.67 3.91
C VAL A 172 9.70 -16.80 4.47
N GLY A 173 8.44 -17.07 4.10
CA GLY A 173 7.28 -16.39 4.66
C GLY A 173 7.16 -16.47 6.19
N TYR A 174 7.86 -17.43 6.83
CA TYR A 174 7.79 -17.57 8.30
C TYR A 174 8.37 -16.40 9.08
N ILE A 175 9.18 -15.56 8.46
CA ILE A 175 9.68 -14.33 9.09
C ILE A 175 8.58 -13.24 9.19
N PHE A 176 7.53 -13.32 8.37
CA PHE A 176 6.41 -12.37 8.40
C PHE A 176 5.25 -12.89 9.26
N GLY A 177 4.58 -11.98 9.95
CA GLY A 177 3.33 -12.27 10.64
C GLY A 177 2.20 -12.56 9.65
N LYS A 178 1.24 -13.38 10.07
CA LYS A 178 0.00 -13.62 9.31
C LYS A 178 -0.95 -12.45 9.44
N VAL A 179 -1.79 -12.24 8.43
CA VAL A 179 -2.86 -11.22 8.42
C VAL A 179 -3.88 -11.46 9.53
N ASP A 180 -4.14 -12.72 9.91
CA ASP A 180 -5.09 -13.08 10.98
C ASP A 180 -4.81 -12.36 12.29
N LYS A 181 -3.52 -12.12 12.61
CA LYS A 181 -3.12 -11.41 13.82
C LYS A 181 -3.58 -9.94 13.82
N PHE A 182 -3.49 -9.28 12.66
CA PHE A 182 -4.00 -7.92 12.49
C PHE A 182 -5.53 -7.89 12.52
N ILE A 183 -6.20 -8.81 11.81
CA ILE A 183 -7.66 -8.94 11.80
C ILE A 183 -8.18 -9.10 13.23
N SER A 184 -7.65 -10.06 13.98
CA SER A 184 -8.05 -10.31 15.36
C SER A 184 -7.80 -9.11 16.29
N ALA A 185 -6.66 -8.43 16.12
CA ALA A 185 -6.31 -7.28 16.94
C ALA A 185 -7.15 -6.02 16.63
N SER A 186 -7.62 -5.89 15.40
CA SER A 186 -8.43 -4.74 14.96
C SER A 186 -9.87 -4.78 15.48
N GLY A 187 -10.44 -5.97 15.64
CA GLY A 187 -11.85 -6.17 15.98
C GLY A 187 -12.83 -5.80 14.86
N LEU A 188 -12.34 -5.51 13.65
CA LEU A 188 -13.17 -5.10 12.53
C LEU A 188 -13.68 -6.32 11.72
N LYS A 189 -14.79 -6.11 11.00
CA LYS A 189 -15.28 -7.08 10.03
C LYS A 189 -14.30 -7.20 8.87
N VAL A 190 -14.15 -8.44 8.35
CA VAL A 190 -13.30 -8.74 7.21
C VAL A 190 -14.11 -9.26 6.05
N LYS A 191 -13.73 -8.86 4.84
CA LYS A 191 -14.21 -9.38 3.56
C LYS A 191 -13.00 -9.73 2.70
N GLU A 192 -13.15 -10.72 1.82
CA GLU A 192 -12.08 -11.17 0.94
C GLU A 192 -12.52 -11.04 -0.52
N TYR A 193 -11.61 -10.56 -1.37
CA TYR A 193 -11.83 -10.39 -2.80
C TYR A 193 -10.55 -10.72 -3.57
N ASP A 194 -10.70 -11.11 -4.84
CA ASP A 194 -9.56 -11.24 -5.76
C ASP A 194 -9.16 -9.85 -6.29
N GLU A 195 -10.14 -9.00 -6.54
CA GLU A 195 -10.00 -7.59 -6.92
C GLU A 195 -11.13 -6.79 -6.25
N LEU A 196 -10.86 -5.59 -5.79
CA LEU A 196 -11.86 -4.70 -5.21
C LEU A 196 -12.31 -3.68 -6.27
N GLU A 197 -13.60 -3.72 -6.62
CA GLU A 197 -14.22 -2.73 -7.49
C GLU A 197 -15.20 -1.87 -6.69
N LEU A 198 -14.98 -0.55 -6.67
CA LEU A 198 -15.81 0.39 -5.92
C LEU A 198 -15.82 1.79 -6.54
N ASN A 199 -16.70 2.62 -5.99
CA ASN A 199 -16.77 4.05 -6.28
C ASN A 199 -17.16 4.82 -5.01
N LYS A 200 -17.19 6.16 -5.06
CA LYS A 200 -17.50 7.00 -3.91
C LYS A 200 -18.89 6.74 -3.32
N ALA A 201 -19.87 6.31 -4.13
CA ALA A 201 -21.23 6.08 -3.66
C ALA A 201 -21.37 4.78 -2.85
N ASN A 202 -20.58 3.73 -3.20
CA ASN A 202 -20.67 2.42 -2.56
C ASN A 202 -19.49 2.06 -1.63
N ILE A 203 -18.54 2.97 -1.40
CA ILE A 203 -17.35 2.69 -0.57
C ILE A 203 -17.70 2.20 0.85
N LYS A 204 -18.79 2.70 1.41
CA LYS A 204 -19.26 2.32 2.76
C LYS A 204 -19.72 0.86 2.84
N ASP A 205 -20.10 0.24 1.72
CA ASP A 205 -20.49 -1.18 1.67
C ASP A 205 -19.32 -2.09 1.94
N TYR A 206 -18.08 -1.59 1.76
CA TYR A 206 -16.82 -2.29 1.98
C TYR A 206 -16.14 -1.90 3.30
N SER A 207 -16.80 -1.15 4.18
CA SER A 207 -16.23 -0.67 5.43
C SER A 207 -15.64 -1.80 6.28
N GLY A 208 -14.44 -1.56 6.83
CA GLY A 208 -13.67 -2.51 7.63
C GLY A 208 -12.40 -2.99 6.94
N ILE A 209 -12.05 -4.26 7.11
CA ILE A 209 -10.87 -4.86 6.49
C ILE A 209 -11.28 -5.56 5.20
N VAL A 210 -10.56 -5.25 4.11
CA VAL A 210 -10.65 -5.95 2.83
C VAL A 210 -9.33 -6.65 2.57
N VAL A 211 -9.34 -7.97 2.60
CA VAL A 211 -8.18 -8.79 2.24
C VAL A 211 -8.25 -9.10 0.75
N LEU A 212 -7.26 -8.62 0.00
CA LEU A 212 -7.11 -9.00 -1.40
C LEU A 212 -6.25 -10.25 -1.51
N LYS A 213 -6.70 -11.20 -2.34
CA LYS A 213 -5.96 -12.45 -2.55
C LYS A 213 -4.84 -12.23 -3.56
N TYR A 214 -3.74 -12.93 -3.31
CA TYR A 214 -2.68 -13.11 -4.29
C TYR A 214 -2.90 -14.44 -5.01
N ASP A 215 -3.04 -14.40 -6.32
CA ASP A 215 -3.19 -15.56 -7.20
C ASP A 215 -1.85 -16.04 -7.75
#